data_f78d5cded935142f20701a7f3061e891
#
_entry.id   f78d5cded935142f20701a7f3061e891
#
_cell.length_a   1.000
_cell.length_b   1.000
_cell.length_c   1.000
_cell.angle_alpha   90.00
_cell.angle_beta   90.00
_cell.angle_gamma   90.00
#
_symmetry.space_group_name_H-M   'P 1'
#
loop_
_entity.id
_entity.type
_entity.pdbx_description
1 polymer ?
#
loop_
_entity_poly.entity_id
_entity_poly.type
_entity_poly.pdbx_seq_one_letter_code
_entity_poly.pdbx_strand_id
1 'polypeptide(L)'
;MLLPSDESGRGRPVVLLHARPTDRTMWGAHLPLLADAGVRAIALDLPGHGDACVPEGREVAPWTDVLDTLDHLGIDRFVLAGNSLGALVALQAAVTAPERVEGLVLVGYRPHDQPASPQLQAAWDAERTALAVGDLDAAVTAGVAAWTWSGASDEVRAHAARMLRGRLAGQLAHGEPPLAADPLGAGTAALRGLTAPALVGVGEHDMPDFFTGGDGLARDLGAGRTVVIPAAGHLAPLEQPSAFCTLLMDFIRRLPA
;
A
#
# COMPACT_ATOMS: atom_id res chain seq x y z
N MET A 1 3.99 -16.06 -7.16
CA MET A 1 2.80 -16.86 -6.71
C MET A 1 1.54 -16.14 -7.09
N LEU A 2 0.40 -16.87 -7.24
CA LEU A 2 -0.87 -16.17 -7.40
C LEU A 2 -1.33 -15.63 -6.03
N LEU A 3 -1.70 -14.36 -6.02
CA LEU A 3 -2.13 -13.66 -4.81
C LEU A 3 -3.64 -13.78 -4.62
N PRO A 4 -4.13 -14.02 -3.39
CA PRO A 4 -5.54 -13.94 -3.07
C PRO A 4 -6.10 -12.55 -3.42
N SER A 5 -7.30 -12.53 -3.99
CA SER A 5 -7.91 -11.29 -4.46
C SER A 5 -9.39 -11.22 -4.15
N ASP A 6 -9.88 -10.01 -3.88
CA ASP A 6 -11.30 -9.66 -3.91
C ASP A 6 -11.53 -8.70 -5.08
N GLU A 7 -12.62 -8.91 -5.84
CA GLU A 7 -12.88 -8.15 -7.06
C GLU A 7 -14.33 -7.66 -7.10
N SER A 8 -14.53 -6.46 -7.63
CA SER A 8 -15.86 -5.90 -7.87
C SER A 8 -15.89 -4.97 -9.08
N GLY A 9 -17.02 -4.94 -9.76
CA GLY A 9 -17.27 -4.02 -10.87
C GLY A 9 -16.77 -4.51 -12.22
N ARG A 10 -16.80 -3.60 -13.21
CA ARG A 10 -16.37 -3.81 -14.60
C ARG A 10 -15.81 -2.50 -15.13
N GLY A 11 -15.04 -2.55 -16.20
CA GLY A 11 -14.44 -1.37 -16.83
C GLY A 11 -12.92 -1.34 -16.64
N ARG A 12 -12.34 -0.15 -16.51
CA ARG A 12 -10.88 0.03 -16.34
C ARG A 12 -10.39 -0.70 -15.10
N PRO A 13 -9.39 -1.60 -15.20
CA PRO A 13 -8.85 -2.29 -14.04
C PRO A 13 -8.09 -1.34 -13.12
N VAL A 14 -8.42 -1.39 -11.82
CA VAL A 14 -7.72 -0.68 -10.75
C VAL A 14 -7.29 -1.69 -9.70
N VAL A 15 -6.00 -1.86 -9.52
CA VAL A 15 -5.40 -2.80 -8.58
C VAL A 15 -5.07 -2.06 -7.29
N LEU A 16 -5.59 -2.57 -6.18
CA LEU A 16 -5.50 -1.97 -4.85
C LEU A 16 -4.51 -2.78 -4.00
N LEU A 17 -3.41 -2.14 -3.60
CA LEU A 17 -2.31 -2.75 -2.85
C LEU A 17 -2.25 -2.16 -1.43
N HIS A 18 -2.36 -3.03 -0.44
CA HIS A 18 -2.50 -2.65 0.96
C HIS A 18 -1.18 -2.24 1.64
N ALA A 19 -1.29 -1.58 2.79
CA ALA A 19 -0.15 -1.20 3.63
C ALA A 19 0.42 -2.40 4.42
N ARG A 20 1.67 -2.27 4.91
CA ARG A 20 2.34 -3.33 5.70
C ARG A 20 1.53 -3.81 6.92
N PRO A 21 0.83 -2.97 7.71
CA PRO A 21 0.06 -3.43 8.86
C PRO A 21 -1.32 -3.99 8.52
N THR A 22 -1.66 -4.12 7.23
CA THR A 22 -3.00 -4.48 6.78
C THR A 22 -2.97 -5.64 5.77
N ASP A 23 -4.13 -6.01 5.25
CA ASP A 23 -4.35 -6.96 4.18
C ASP A 23 -5.39 -6.40 3.18
N ARG A 24 -5.81 -7.19 2.17
CA ARG A 24 -6.74 -6.74 1.13
C ARG A 24 -8.08 -6.26 1.68
N THR A 25 -8.47 -6.70 2.89
CA THR A 25 -9.76 -6.32 3.49
C THR A 25 -9.83 -4.83 3.86
N MET A 26 -8.69 -4.12 3.94
CA MET A 26 -8.70 -2.67 4.09
C MET A 26 -9.45 -1.95 2.95
N TRP A 27 -9.56 -2.61 1.80
CA TRP A 27 -10.20 -2.10 0.60
C TRP A 27 -11.69 -2.45 0.51
N GLY A 28 -12.25 -3.17 1.51
CA GLY A 28 -13.62 -3.66 1.48
C GLY A 28 -14.68 -2.58 1.23
N ALA A 29 -14.51 -1.40 1.83
CA ALA A 29 -15.42 -0.26 1.58
C ALA A 29 -15.24 0.37 0.19
N HIS A 30 -14.07 0.20 -0.44
CA HIS A 30 -13.74 0.81 -1.73
C HIS A 30 -14.30 0.01 -2.91
N LEU A 31 -14.33 -1.33 -2.81
CA LEU A 31 -14.75 -2.20 -3.90
C LEU A 31 -16.15 -1.85 -4.44
N PRO A 32 -17.20 -1.74 -3.60
CA PRO A 32 -18.53 -1.34 -4.09
C PRO A 32 -18.56 0.10 -4.63
N LEU A 33 -17.87 1.04 -3.98
CA LEU A 33 -17.84 2.45 -4.43
C LEU A 33 -17.20 2.60 -5.82
N LEU A 34 -16.13 1.86 -6.08
CA LEU A 34 -15.44 1.86 -7.38
C LEU A 34 -16.24 1.12 -8.45
N ALA A 35 -16.90 0.02 -8.08
CA ALA A 35 -17.80 -0.73 -8.97
C ALA A 35 -18.98 0.14 -9.44
N ASP A 36 -19.61 0.88 -8.53
CA ASP A 36 -20.70 1.81 -8.82
C ASP A 36 -20.23 2.96 -9.74
N ALA A 37 -18.94 3.33 -9.65
CA ALA A 37 -18.32 4.33 -10.51
C ALA A 37 -17.85 3.77 -11.87
N GLY A 38 -18.12 2.50 -12.20
CA GLY A 38 -17.78 1.88 -13.48
C GLY A 38 -16.33 1.41 -13.59
N VAL A 39 -15.69 1.10 -12.48
CA VAL A 39 -14.31 0.59 -12.39
C VAL A 39 -14.32 -0.91 -12.06
N ARG A 40 -13.40 -1.68 -12.62
CA ARG A 40 -13.07 -3.04 -12.17
C ARG A 40 -12.01 -2.91 -11.08
N ALA A 41 -12.40 -2.96 -9.81
CA ALA A 41 -11.51 -2.86 -8.68
C ALA A 41 -11.05 -4.26 -8.23
N ILE A 42 -9.73 -4.44 -8.04
CA ILE A 42 -9.09 -5.70 -7.63
C ILE A 42 -8.20 -5.42 -6.43
N ALA A 43 -8.56 -5.92 -5.25
CA ALA A 43 -7.76 -5.82 -4.04
C ALA A 43 -6.95 -7.12 -3.86
N LEU A 44 -5.64 -7.00 -3.66
CA LEU A 44 -4.73 -8.16 -3.53
C LEU A 44 -4.15 -8.24 -2.12
N ASP A 45 -3.98 -9.47 -1.60
CA ASP A 45 -3.08 -9.72 -0.48
C ASP A 45 -1.64 -9.82 -0.96
N LEU A 46 -0.78 -8.97 -0.45
CA LEU A 46 0.67 -9.07 -0.70
C LEU A 46 1.27 -10.27 0.06
N PRO A 47 2.37 -10.86 -0.43
CA PRO A 47 2.99 -12.02 0.21
C PRO A 47 3.23 -11.82 1.71
N GLY A 48 2.84 -12.80 2.52
CA GLY A 48 2.94 -12.78 3.98
C GLY A 48 1.83 -11.99 4.69
N HIS A 49 0.78 -11.59 3.98
CA HIS A 49 -0.37 -10.86 4.53
C HIS A 49 -1.67 -11.56 4.17
N GLY A 50 -2.69 -11.39 5.01
CA GLY A 50 -4.01 -11.98 4.80
C GLY A 50 -3.93 -13.49 4.54
N ASP A 51 -4.46 -13.92 3.38
CA ASP A 51 -4.45 -15.32 2.96
C ASP A 51 -3.24 -15.67 2.05
N ALA A 52 -2.33 -14.72 1.78
CA ALA A 52 -1.15 -14.92 0.92
C ALA A 52 0.01 -15.57 1.69
N CYS A 53 -0.16 -16.84 2.08
CA CYS A 53 0.90 -17.61 2.74
C CYS A 53 2.11 -17.81 1.82
N VAL A 54 3.30 -17.50 2.33
CA VAL A 54 4.56 -17.70 1.59
C VAL A 54 5.13 -19.08 1.93
N PRO A 55 5.42 -19.95 0.94
CA PRO A 55 6.12 -21.20 1.17
C PRO A 55 7.47 -20.99 1.84
N GLU A 56 7.86 -21.90 2.74
CA GLU A 56 9.15 -21.84 3.43
C GLU A 56 10.31 -21.82 2.42
N GLY A 57 11.29 -20.94 2.68
CA GLY A 57 12.48 -20.77 1.86
C GLY A 57 12.28 -20.08 0.52
N ARG A 58 11.05 -19.65 0.20
CA ARG A 58 10.79 -18.88 -1.01
C ARG A 58 11.29 -17.45 -0.85
N GLU A 59 12.13 -17.01 -1.79
CA GLU A 59 12.41 -15.59 -2.01
C GLU A 59 11.18 -14.93 -2.66
N VAL A 60 10.71 -13.81 -2.11
CA VAL A 60 9.53 -13.12 -2.60
C VAL A 60 9.88 -11.85 -3.36
N ALA A 61 9.22 -11.67 -4.49
CA ALA A 61 9.22 -10.46 -5.30
C ALA A 61 7.76 -9.98 -5.40
N PRO A 62 7.26 -9.18 -4.44
CA PRO A 62 5.83 -8.84 -4.39
C PRO A 62 5.30 -8.23 -5.69
N TRP A 63 6.11 -7.41 -6.38
CA TRP A 63 5.75 -6.81 -7.66
C TRP A 63 5.58 -7.85 -8.78
N THR A 64 6.42 -8.89 -8.82
CA THR A 64 6.28 -9.99 -9.78
C THR A 64 5.04 -10.80 -9.47
N ASP A 65 4.78 -11.10 -8.20
CA ASP A 65 3.59 -11.83 -7.78
C ASP A 65 2.29 -11.06 -8.13
N VAL A 66 2.30 -9.72 -8.03
CA VAL A 66 1.20 -8.86 -8.52
C VAL A 66 1.03 -9.02 -10.04
N LEU A 67 2.10 -8.87 -10.81
CA LEU A 67 2.05 -8.98 -12.28
C LEU A 67 1.59 -10.37 -12.73
N ASP A 68 2.12 -11.45 -12.15
CA ASP A 68 1.71 -12.84 -12.43
C ASP A 68 0.22 -13.06 -12.12
N THR A 69 -0.28 -12.46 -11.05
CA THR A 69 -1.70 -12.54 -10.68
C THR A 69 -2.57 -11.81 -11.70
N LEU A 70 -2.15 -10.64 -12.16
CA LEU A 70 -2.87 -9.90 -13.19
C LEU A 70 -2.88 -10.64 -14.54
N ASP A 71 -1.78 -11.30 -14.89
CA ASP A 71 -1.71 -12.17 -16.06
C ASP A 71 -2.71 -13.34 -15.97
N HIS A 72 -2.78 -13.98 -14.80
CA HIS A 72 -3.74 -15.04 -14.53
C HIS A 72 -5.20 -14.56 -14.63
N LEU A 73 -5.47 -13.31 -14.22
CA LEU A 73 -6.80 -12.68 -14.31
C LEU A 73 -7.12 -12.11 -15.72
N GLY A 74 -6.19 -12.24 -16.68
CA GLY A 74 -6.33 -11.73 -18.04
C GLY A 74 -6.34 -10.19 -18.11
N ILE A 75 -5.62 -9.53 -17.22
CA ILE A 75 -5.55 -8.07 -17.12
C ILE A 75 -4.21 -7.60 -17.69
N ASP A 76 -4.24 -7.03 -18.88
CA ASP A 76 -3.05 -6.54 -19.58
C ASP A 76 -2.64 -5.13 -19.12
N ARG A 77 -3.59 -4.20 -19.02
CA ARG A 77 -3.35 -2.81 -18.63
C ARG A 77 -4.19 -2.43 -17.42
N PHE A 78 -3.61 -1.64 -16.51
CA PHE A 78 -4.23 -1.33 -15.22
C PHE A 78 -3.71 -0.04 -14.60
N VAL A 79 -4.48 0.50 -13.67
CA VAL A 79 -4.05 1.53 -12.71
C VAL A 79 -3.64 0.84 -11.42
N LEU A 80 -2.51 1.24 -10.84
CA LEU A 80 -2.07 0.77 -9.52
C LEU A 80 -2.39 1.84 -8.47
N ALA A 81 -3.09 1.44 -7.41
CA ALA A 81 -3.34 2.28 -6.25
C ALA A 81 -2.81 1.58 -5.00
N GLY A 82 -1.84 2.18 -4.32
CA GLY A 82 -1.17 1.57 -3.17
C GLY A 82 -1.04 2.49 -1.97
N ASN A 83 -1.10 1.90 -0.78
CA ASN A 83 -0.80 2.58 0.47
C ASN A 83 0.48 2.01 1.10
N SER A 84 1.44 2.87 1.45
CA SER A 84 2.67 2.50 2.17
C SER A 84 3.47 1.39 1.44
N LEU A 85 3.54 0.17 1.98
CA LEU A 85 4.10 -0.99 1.30
C LEU A 85 3.48 -1.19 -0.09
N GLY A 86 2.16 -1.04 -0.21
CA GLY A 86 1.47 -1.15 -1.49
C GLY A 86 1.89 -0.06 -2.48
N ALA A 87 2.24 1.15 -2.02
CA ALA A 87 2.80 2.20 -2.89
C ALA A 87 4.19 1.84 -3.38
N LEU A 88 5.04 1.24 -2.53
CA LEU A 88 6.34 0.71 -2.93
C LEU A 88 6.19 -0.40 -3.98
N VAL A 89 5.35 -1.39 -3.73
CA VAL A 89 5.11 -2.51 -4.65
C VAL A 89 4.52 -2.01 -5.99
N ALA A 90 3.65 -0.99 -5.96
CA ALA A 90 3.14 -0.35 -7.17
C ALA A 90 4.26 0.29 -8.02
N LEU A 91 5.22 0.97 -7.38
CA LEU A 91 6.38 1.53 -8.06
C LEU A 91 7.28 0.44 -8.64
N GLN A 92 7.55 -0.62 -7.87
CA GLN A 92 8.34 -1.76 -8.31
C GLN A 92 7.70 -2.47 -9.52
N ALA A 93 6.38 -2.68 -9.50
CA ALA A 93 5.64 -3.23 -10.64
C ALA A 93 5.69 -2.28 -11.85
N ALA A 94 5.57 -0.96 -11.63
CA ALA A 94 5.60 0.03 -12.70
C ALA A 94 6.96 0.11 -13.39
N VAL A 95 8.08 0.00 -12.69
CA VAL A 95 9.41 -0.02 -13.33
C VAL A 95 9.70 -1.36 -14.01
N THR A 96 9.04 -2.45 -13.58
CA THR A 96 9.20 -3.78 -14.17
C THR A 96 8.38 -3.96 -15.45
N ALA A 97 7.18 -3.37 -15.52
CA ALA A 97 6.27 -3.48 -16.67
C ALA A 97 5.61 -2.11 -16.98
N PRO A 98 6.41 -1.09 -17.35
CA PRO A 98 5.93 0.29 -17.48
C PRO A 98 4.85 0.46 -18.56
N GLU A 99 4.86 -0.35 -19.61
CA GLU A 99 3.88 -0.30 -20.72
C GLU A 99 2.47 -0.76 -20.31
N ARG A 100 2.36 -1.48 -19.20
CA ARG A 100 1.09 -1.99 -18.66
C ARG A 100 0.41 -1.01 -17.70
N VAL A 101 1.16 -0.06 -17.13
CA VAL A 101 0.66 0.84 -16.08
C VAL A 101 0.08 2.11 -16.71
N GLU A 102 -1.24 2.28 -16.58
CA GLU A 102 -1.96 3.44 -17.08
C GLU A 102 -1.93 4.63 -16.12
N GLY A 103 -1.67 4.39 -14.85
CA GLY A 103 -1.57 5.43 -13.83
C GLY A 103 -1.21 4.87 -12.47
N LEU A 104 -0.70 5.75 -11.60
CA LEU A 104 -0.24 5.43 -10.25
C LEU A 104 -0.93 6.33 -9.22
N VAL A 105 -1.50 5.75 -8.17
CA VAL A 105 -2.01 6.46 -6.98
C VAL A 105 -1.29 5.93 -5.76
N LEU A 106 -0.41 6.75 -5.18
CA LEU A 106 0.59 6.32 -4.20
C LEU A 106 0.41 7.12 -2.91
N VAL A 107 -0.05 6.47 -1.85
CA VAL A 107 -0.37 7.10 -0.56
C VAL A 107 0.60 6.65 0.52
N GLY A 108 1.11 7.58 1.33
CA GLY A 108 1.96 7.27 2.48
C GLY A 108 3.28 6.60 2.10
N TYR A 109 3.92 7.04 1.00
CA TYR A 109 5.21 6.52 0.55
C TYR A 109 6.38 7.21 1.24
N ARG A 110 7.42 6.46 1.56
CA ARG A 110 8.78 6.96 1.85
C ARG A 110 9.84 6.04 1.24
N PRO A 111 10.95 6.59 0.72
CA PRO A 111 12.07 5.78 0.24
C PRO A 111 12.78 5.05 1.39
N HIS A 112 13.32 3.85 1.11
CA HIS A 112 14.01 3.06 2.11
C HIS A 112 15.30 3.71 2.64
N ASP A 113 15.99 4.48 1.82
CA ASP A 113 17.22 5.20 2.14
C ASP A 113 16.99 6.54 2.86
N GLN A 114 15.73 6.98 3.00
CA GLN A 114 15.39 8.15 3.80
C GLN A 114 15.61 7.84 5.28
N PRO A 115 16.42 8.64 6.03
CA PRO A 115 16.54 8.47 7.48
C PRO A 115 15.18 8.57 8.17
N ALA A 116 14.92 7.65 9.11
CA ALA A 116 13.71 7.70 9.89
C ALA A 116 13.73 8.83 10.92
N SER A 117 12.62 9.54 11.07
CA SER A 117 12.44 10.49 12.16
C SER A 117 12.45 9.79 13.53
N PRO A 118 12.69 10.50 14.63
CA PRO A 118 12.55 9.93 15.98
C PRO A 118 11.16 9.34 16.24
N GLN A 119 10.10 9.92 15.65
CA GLN A 119 8.74 9.43 15.78
C GLN A 119 8.56 8.06 15.08
N LEU A 120 9.02 7.94 13.84
CA LEU A 120 8.96 6.69 13.10
C LEU A 120 9.83 5.60 13.74
N GLN A 121 11.02 5.97 14.19
CA GLN A 121 11.91 5.05 14.90
C GLN A 121 11.26 4.52 16.19
N ALA A 122 10.65 5.41 16.99
CA ALA A 122 9.95 5.02 18.20
C ALA A 122 8.75 4.07 17.92
N ALA A 123 8.02 4.29 16.82
CA ALA A 123 6.93 3.40 16.40
C ALA A 123 7.43 1.99 16.09
N TRP A 124 8.52 1.88 15.32
CA TRP A 124 9.14 0.59 15.00
C TRP A 124 9.73 -0.10 16.24
N ASP A 125 10.36 0.66 17.13
CA ASP A 125 10.96 0.12 18.36
C ASP A 125 9.91 -0.43 19.31
N ALA A 126 8.75 0.25 19.43
CA ALA A 126 7.64 -0.23 20.26
C ALA A 126 7.09 -1.57 19.76
N GLU A 127 6.81 -1.70 18.45
CA GLU A 127 6.33 -2.95 17.85
C GLU A 127 7.38 -4.07 18.02
N ARG A 128 8.63 -3.78 17.66
CA ARG A 128 9.73 -4.75 17.73
C ARG A 128 10.00 -5.23 19.16
N THR A 129 9.99 -4.32 20.14
CA THR A 129 10.22 -4.66 21.55
C THR A 129 9.13 -5.59 22.08
N ALA A 130 7.87 -5.31 21.78
CA ALA A 130 6.75 -6.18 22.16
C ALA A 130 6.85 -7.56 21.50
N LEU A 131 7.16 -7.63 20.20
CA LEU A 131 7.35 -8.89 19.49
C LEU A 131 8.53 -9.70 20.02
N ALA A 132 9.63 -9.06 20.42
CA ALA A 132 10.82 -9.75 20.94
C ALA A 132 10.55 -10.52 22.23
N VAL A 133 9.53 -10.12 23.02
CA VAL A 133 9.09 -10.83 24.23
C VAL A 133 7.82 -11.66 23.99
N GLY A 134 7.35 -11.77 22.75
CA GLY A 134 6.17 -12.53 22.37
C GLY A 134 4.85 -11.88 22.77
N ASP A 135 4.85 -10.60 23.16
CA ASP A 135 3.63 -9.88 23.54
C ASP A 135 2.92 -9.33 22.29
N LEU A 136 2.13 -10.20 21.66
CA LEU A 136 1.36 -9.87 20.45
C LEU A 136 0.33 -8.76 20.71
N ASP A 137 -0.28 -8.71 21.90
CA ASP A 137 -1.29 -7.68 22.21
C ASP A 137 -0.66 -6.30 22.34
N ALA A 138 0.49 -6.19 22.99
CA ALA A 138 1.25 -4.95 23.07
C ALA A 138 1.74 -4.50 21.68
N ALA A 139 2.23 -5.44 20.85
CA ALA A 139 2.68 -5.14 19.48
C ALA A 139 1.53 -4.60 18.61
N VAL A 140 0.35 -5.23 18.65
CA VAL A 140 -0.84 -4.76 17.93
C VAL A 140 -1.28 -3.39 18.43
N THR A 141 -1.29 -3.18 19.74
CA THR A 141 -1.66 -1.87 20.33
C THR A 141 -0.71 -0.76 19.87
N ALA A 142 0.60 -1.03 19.93
CA ALA A 142 1.62 -0.09 19.47
C ALA A 142 1.47 0.23 17.97
N GLY A 143 1.28 -0.81 17.15
CA GLY A 143 1.12 -0.64 15.70
C GLY A 143 -0.15 0.12 15.32
N VAL A 144 -1.30 -0.17 15.95
CA VAL A 144 -2.52 0.60 15.69
C VAL A 144 -2.34 2.07 16.09
N ALA A 145 -1.74 2.34 17.25
CA ALA A 145 -1.48 3.70 17.69
C ALA A 145 -0.53 4.47 16.76
N ALA A 146 0.44 3.77 16.14
CA ALA A 146 1.41 4.38 15.24
C ALA A 146 0.83 4.63 13.83
N TRP A 147 0.00 3.72 13.32
CA TRP A 147 -0.41 3.71 11.92
C TRP A 147 -1.82 4.24 11.66
N THR A 148 -2.61 4.50 12.69
CA THR A 148 -3.91 5.18 12.55
C THR A 148 -3.88 6.54 13.24
N TRP A 149 -4.64 7.49 12.72
CA TRP A 149 -4.86 8.76 13.40
C TRP A 149 -5.60 8.55 14.73
N SER A 150 -5.26 9.32 15.75
CA SER A 150 -5.91 9.25 17.07
C SER A 150 -7.42 9.57 17.04
N GLY A 151 -7.88 10.31 16.03
CA GLY A 151 -9.29 10.60 15.77
C GLY A 151 -10.00 9.61 14.85
N ALA A 152 -9.33 8.55 14.37
CA ALA A 152 -9.98 7.48 13.62
C ALA A 152 -11.05 6.77 14.47
N SER A 153 -12.12 6.30 13.84
CA SER A 153 -13.20 5.61 14.55
C SER A 153 -12.72 4.31 15.20
N ASP A 154 -13.42 3.88 16.24
CA ASP A 154 -13.12 2.61 16.91
C ASP A 154 -13.27 1.41 15.96
N GLU A 155 -14.19 1.48 14.98
CA GLU A 155 -14.36 0.46 13.95
C GLU A 155 -13.13 0.35 13.05
N VAL A 156 -12.60 1.48 12.56
CA VAL A 156 -11.38 1.53 11.75
C VAL A 156 -10.19 0.97 12.53
N ARG A 157 -10.02 1.41 13.80
CA ARG A 157 -8.92 0.90 14.65
C ARG A 157 -9.05 -0.58 14.95
N ALA A 158 -10.27 -1.07 15.22
CA ALA A 158 -10.51 -2.49 15.44
C ALA A 158 -10.25 -3.31 14.17
N HIS A 159 -10.58 -2.78 12.99
CA HIS A 159 -10.26 -3.43 11.72
C HIS A 159 -8.75 -3.49 11.49
N ALA A 160 -8.04 -2.37 11.65
CA ALA A 160 -6.58 -2.34 11.57
C ALA A 160 -5.92 -3.31 12.56
N ALA A 161 -6.43 -3.39 13.80
CA ALA A 161 -5.93 -4.32 14.81
C ALA A 161 -6.08 -5.79 14.41
N ARG A 162 -7.21 -6.17 13.78
CA ARG A 162 -7.42 -7.55 13.32
C ARG A 162 -6.43 -7.94 12.22
N MET A 163 -6.27 -7.07 11.21
CA MET A 163 -5.32 -7.30 10.11
C MET A 163 -3.88 -7.39 10.61
N LEU A 164 -3.46 -6.41 11.44
CA LEU A 164 -2.12 -6.38 12.02
C LEU A 164 -1.84 -7.61 12.89
N ARG A 165 -2.81 -8.05 13.69
CA ARG A 165 -2.68 -9.27 14.51
C ARG A 165 -2.43 -10.50 13.65
N GLY A 166 -3.17 -10.68 12.55
CA GLY A 166 -2.97 -11.78 11.62
C GLY A 166 -1.55 -11.79 11.04
N ARG A 167 -1.10 -10.64 10.56
CA ARG A 167 0.26 -10.47 10.02
C ARG A 167 1.34 -10.76 11.06
N LEU A 168 1.25 -10.16 12.26
CA LEU A 168 2.27 -10.33 13.31
C LEU A 168 2.29 -11.78 13.86
N ALA A 169 1.14 -12.44 13.95
CA ALA A 169 1.07 -13.86 14.31
C ALA A 169 1.78 -14.73 13.25
N GLY A 170 1.56 -14.47 11.98
CA GLY A 170 2.26 -15.12 10.86
C GLY A 170 3.78 -14.90 10.93
N GLN A 171 4.22 -13.67 11.19
CA GLN A 171 5.63 -13.33 11.35
C GLN A 171 6.28 -14.05 12.54
N LEU A 172 5.60 -14.16 13.66
CA LEU A 172 6.10 -14.91 14.83
C LEU A 172 6.21 -16.42 14.54
N ALA A 173 5.28 -16.96 13.75
CA ALA A 173 5.25 -18.40 13.45
C ALA A 173 6.27 -18.80 12.38
N HIS A 174 6.52 -17.97 11.38
CA HIS A 174 7.25 -18.32 10.15
C HIS A 174 8.45 -17.42 9.85
N GLY A 175 8.62 -16.30 10.57
CA GLY A 175 9.58 -15.26 10.23
C GLY A 175 9.14 -14.39 9.03
N GLU A 176 10.01 -13.46 8.64
CA GLU A 176 9.82 -12.70 7.39
C GLU A 176 10.53 -13.44 6.25
N PRO A 177 9.86 -13.63 5.10
CA PRO A 177 10.50 -14.29 3.96
C PRO A 177 11.62 -13.41 3.38
N PRO A 178 12.68 -14.01 2.81
CA PRO A 178 13.71 -13.25 2.11
C PRO A 178 13.11 -12.51 0.91
N LEU A 179 13.53 -11.27 0.69
CA LEU A 179 13.09 -10.44 -0.43
C LEU A 179 14.08 -10.53 -1.59
N ALA A 180 13.55 -10.60 -2.80
CA ALA A 180 14.32 -10.45 -4.03
C ALA A 180 14.95 -9.04 -4.12
N ALA A 181 15.95 -8.90 -4.99
CA ALA A 181 16.59 -7.62 -5.24
C ALA A 181 15.58 -6.57 -5.73
N ASP A 182 15.55 -5.41 -5.07
CA ASP A 182 14.62 -4.34 -5.38
C ASP A 182 14.88 -3.77 -6.80
N PRO A 183 13.91 -3.81 -7.73
CA PRO A 183 14.06 -3.26 -9.07
C PRO A 183 14.20 -1.74 -9.10
N LEU A 184 13.82 -1.04 -8.03
CA LEU A 184 14.08 0.41 -7.90
C LEU A 184 15.57 0.70 -7.69
N GLY A 185 16.33 -0.25 -7.14
CA GLY A 185 17.74 -0.09 -6.82
C GLY A 185 17.96 1.01 -5.76
N ALA A 186 19.13 1.65 -5.82
CA ALA A 186 19.43 2.78 -4.96
C ALA A 186 19.00 4.11 -5.63
N GLY A 187 18.16 4.87 -4.92
CA GLY A 187 17.72 6.18 -5.36
C GLY A 187 16.53 6.18 -6.34
N THR A 188 16.30 7.32 -6.97
CA THR A 188 15.10 7.59 -7.79
C THR A 188 15.33 7.49 -9.30
N ALA A 189 16.49 7.00 -9.75
CA ALA A 189 16.84 6.97 -11.18
C ALA A 189 15.85 6.13 -12.00
N ALA A 190 15.39 4.98 -11.46
CA ALA A 190 14.43 4.12 -12.12
C ALA A 190 13.05 4.81 -12.29
N LEU A 191 12.66 5.68 -11.36
CA LEU A 191 11.38 6.38 -11.38
C LEU A 191 11.29 7.42 -12.52
N ARG A 192 12.42 8.01 -12.91
CA ARG A 192 12.48 9.04 -13.99
C ARG A 192 12.13 8.49 -15.37
N GLY A 193 12.16 7.17 -15.52
CA GLY A 193 11.75 6.49 -16.76
C GLY A 193 10.25 6.25 -16.85
N LEU A 194 9.51 6.42 -15.75
CA LEU A 194 8.07 6.23 -15.73
C LEU A 194 7.35 7.39 -16.40
N THR A 195 6.51 7.07 -17.38
CA THR A 195 5.69 8.05 -18.11
C THR A 195 4.22 8.02 -17.70
N ALA A 196 3.82 7.00 -16.93
CA ALA A 196 2.47 6.90 -16.41
C ALA A 196 2.14 8.10 -15.50
N PRO A 197 0.99 8.75 -15.69
CA PRO A 197 0.54 9.79 -14.77
C PRO A 197 0.51 9.28 -13.33
N ALA A 198 0.87 10.13 -12.37
CA ALA A 198 0.88 9.76 -10.97
C ALA A 198 0.15 10.79 -10.09
N LEU A 199 -0.49 10.28 -9.02
CA LEU A 199 -1.00 11.06 -7.90
C LEU A 199 -0.30 10.55 -6.65
N VAL A 200 0.30 11.46 -5.88
CA VAL A 200 0.94 11.14 -4.60
C VAL A 200 0.12 11.76 -3.49
N GLY A 201 -0.21 10.96 -2.47
CA GLY A 201 -1.03 11.38 -1.34
C GLY A 201 -0.40 11.07 0.01
N VAL A 202 -0.85 11.77 1.04
CA VAL A 202 -0.47 11.56 2.45
C VAL A 202 -1.65 11.89 3.34
N GLY A 203 -1.81 11.20 4.46
CA GLY A 203 -2.81 11.58 5.47
C GLY A 203 -2.38 12.85 6.21
N GLU A 204 -3.34 13.71 6.57
CA GLU A 204 -3.09 14.99 7.26
C GLU A 204 -2.31 14.81 8.57
N HIS A 205 -2.52 13.69 9.25
CA HIS A 205 -1.92 13.36 10.55
C HIS A 205 -0.87 12.24 10.45
N ASP A 206 -0.35 11.97 9.25
CA ASP A 206 0.74 11.01 9.06
C ASP A 206 2.07 11.55 9.63
N MET A 207 3.04 10.67 9.82
CA MET A 207 4.35 11.07 10.32
C MET A 207 5.11 11.94 9.31
N PRO A 208 6.01 12.83 9.76
CA PRO A 208 6.78 13.74 8.89
C PRO A 208 7.53 13.03 7.77
N ASP A 209 7.93 11.79 7.99
CA ASP A 209 8.66 10.94 7.05
C ASP A 209 7.89 10.75 5.75
N PHE A 210 6.57 10.56 5.83
CA PHE A 210 5.70 10.30 4.68
C PHE A 210 5.33 11.58 3.92
N PHE A 211 5.32 12.73 4.57
CA PHE A 211 5.26 14.03 3.89
C PHE A 211 6.54 14.27 3.09
N THR A 212 7.70 14.07 3.71
CA THR A 212 9.00 14.25 3.04
C THR A 212 9.17 13.28 1.88
N GLY A 213 8.85 12.00 2.10
CA GLY A 213 8.92 10.96 1.06
C GLY A 213 7.93 11.21 -0.07
N GLY A 214 6.69 11.60 0.25
CA GLY A 214 5.67 11.96 -0.72
C GLY A 214 6.06 13.14 -1.59
N ASP A 215 6.58 14.22 -1.00
CA ASP A 215 7.03 15.40 -1.75
C ASP A 215 8.24 15.09 -2.66
N GLY A 216 9.15 14.23 -2.20
CA GLY A 216 10.23 13.70 -3.01
C GLY A 216 9.70 12.93 -4.22
N LEU A 217 8.83 11.96 -3.96
CA LEU A 217 8.23 11.11 -4.99
C LEU A 217 7.40 11.92 -6.00
N ALA A 218 6.58 12.88 -5.53
CA ALA A 218 5.78 13.73 -6.41
C ALA A 218 6.66 14.53 -7.38
N ARG A 219 7.81 15.00 -6.91
CA ARG A 219 8.81 15.70 -7.74
C ARG A 219 9.44 14.77 -8.76
N ASP A 220 9.88 13.58 -8.34
CA ASP A 220 10.57 12.61 -9.20
C ASP A 220 9.67 12.05 -10.31
N LEU A 221 8.36 11.88 -10.03
CA LEU A 221 7.35 11.44 -10.99
C LEU A 221 6.71 12.59 -11.78
N GLY A 222 7.05 13.86 -11.52
CA GLY A 222 6.36 14.99 -12.15
C GLY A 222 4.87 15.09 -11.77
N ALA A 223 4.47 14.54 -10.62
CA ALA A 223 3.08 14.47 -10.17
C ALA A 223 2.53 15.79 -9.58
N GLY A 224 3.33 16.85 -9.62
CA GLY A 224 2.96 18.14 -9.07
C GLY A 224 3.17 18.20 -7.56
N ARG A 225 2.09 18.37 -6.80
CA ARG A 225 2.12 18.44 -5.33
C ARG A 225 1.59 17.15 -4.70
N THR A 226 2.12 16.80 -3.54
CA THR A 226 1.49 15.79 -2.66
C THR A 226 0.12 16.26 -2.21
N VAL A 227 -0.90 15.42 -2.38
CA VAL A 227 -2.27 15.68 -1.96
C VAL A 227 -2.44 15.26 -0.51
N VAL A 228 -2.94 16.14 0.33
CA VAL A 228 -3.24 15.82 1.73
C VAL A 228 -4.67 15.28 1.84
N ILE A 229 -4.83 14.11 2.44
CA ILE A 229 -6.12 13.50 2.74
C ILE A 229 -6.50 13.94 4.17
N PRO A 230 -7.57 14.74 4.32
CA PRO A 230 -7.91 15.31 5.63
C PRO A 230 -8.41 14.25 6.60
N ALA A 231 -8.23 14.51 7.91
CA ALA A 231 -8.67 13.66 9.01
C ALA A 231 -8.23 12.20 8.88
N ALA A 232 -7.00 11.97 8.43
CA ALA A 232 -6.42 10.65 8.24
C ALA A 232 -4.96 10.60 8.67
N GLY A 233 -4.53 9.46 9.21
CA GLY A 233 -3.15 9.10 9.49
C GLY A 233 -2.51 8.35 8.34
N HIS A 234 -1.64 7.39 8.68
CA HIS A 234 -0.89 6.60 7.69
C HIS A 234 -1.77 5.67 6.85
N LEU A 235 -2.83 5.13 7.41
CA LEU A 235 -3.80 4.29 6.71
C LEU A 235 -4.91 5.12 6.06
N ALA A 236 -4.55 6.24 5.43
CA ALA A 236 -5.50 7.23 4.94
C ALA A 236 -6.62 6.66 4.05
N PRO A 237 -6.41 5.69 3.14
CA PRO A 237 -7.50 5.07 2.42
C PRO A 237 -8.49 4.34 3.34
N LEU A 238 -8.01 3.60 4.34
CA LEU A 238 -8.84 2.88 5.31
C LEU A 238 -9.62 3.85 6.21
N GLU A 239 -8.98 4.94 6.63
CA GLU A 239 -9.54 5.92 7.55
C GLU A 239 -10.56 6.85 6.87
N GLN A 240 -10.36 7.16 5.58
CA GLN A 240 -11.20 8.09 4.80
C GLN A 240 -11.57 7.49 3.42
N PRO A 241 -12.31 6.37 3.37
CA PRO A 241 -12.56 5.63 2.13
C PRO A 241 -13.28 6.47 1.06
N SER A 242 -14.25 7.29 1.44
CA SER A 242 -14.97 8.14 0.49
C SER A 242 -14.08 9.23 -0.10
N ALA A 243 -13.23 9.88 0.72
CA ALA A 243 -12.29 10.90 0.26
C ALA A 243 -11.26 10.29 -0.69
N PHE A 244 -10.71 9.12 -0.34
CA PHE A 244 -9.77 8.41 -1.20
C PHE A 244 -10.42 7.97 -2.52
N CYS A 245 -11.64 7.40 -2.50
CA CYS A 245 -12.35 7.03 -3.73
C CYS A 245 -12.59 8.26 -4.62
N THR A 246 -12.95 9.40 -4.05
CA THR A 246 -13.13 10.65 -4.83
C THR A 246 -11.83 11.05 -5.51
N LEU A 247 -10.70 11.07 -4.78
CA LEU A 247 -9.37 11.38 -5.34
C LEU A 247 -8.98 10.41 -6.46
N LEU A 248 -9.18 9.11 -6.23
CA LEU A 248 -8.87 8.06 -7.20
C LEU A 248 -9.72 8.21 -8.46
N MET A 249 -11.02 8.44 -8.32
CA MET A 249 -11.90 8.62 -9.48
C MET A 249 -11.63 9.89 -10.26
N ASP A 250 -11.31 10.99 -9.58
CA ASP A 250 -10.91 12.23 -10.24
C ASP A 250 -9.59 12.07 -11.00
N PHE A 251 -8.66 11.28 -10.47
CA PHE A 251 -7.44 10.91 -11.17
C PHE A 251 -7.73 10.05 -12.41
N ILE A 252 -8.52 8.97 -12.27
CA ILE A 252 -8.85 8.05 -13.37
C ILE A 252 -9.55 8.77 -14.54
N ARG A 253 -10.46 9.71 -14.25
CA ARG A 253 -11.16 10.50 -15.29
C ARG A 253 -10.24 11.36 -16.14
N ARG A 254 -9.03 11.68 -15.66
CA ARG A 254 -8.02 12.46 -16.40
C ARG A 254 -7.07 11.60 -17.21
N LEU A 255 -7.08 10.28 -17.01
CA LEU A 255 -6.27 9.35 -17.80
C LEU A 255 -6.80 9.27 -19.24
N PRO A 256 -5.91 9.07 -20.22
CA PRO A 256 -6.33 8.76 -21.59
C PRO A 256 -7.28 7.56 -21.65
N ALA A 257 -8.16 7.57 -22.64
CA ALA A 257 -9.09 6.47 -22.90
C ALA A 257 -8.37 5.23 -23.43
#